data_b95ca199be48786ce634a0f489979347
#
_entry.id   b95ca199be48786ce634a0f489979347
#
_cell.length_a   1.000
_cell.length_b   1.000
_cell.length_c   1.000
_cell.angle_alpha   90.00
_cell.angle_beta   90.00
_cell.angle_gamma   90.00
#
_symmetry.space_group_name_H-M   'P 1'
#
loop_
_entity.id
_entity.type
_entity.pdbx_description
1 polymer ?
#
loop_
_entity_poly.entity_id
_entity_poly.type
_entity_poly.pdbx_seq_one_letter_code
_entity_poly.pdbx_strand_id
1 'polypeptide(L)'
;IKTYQDYMYVSTEAQQGIQVVDLSSPEEAVLVETWDGENNEGVSVHNIFQTNGYLYVIGTNTSFGDMHILDLSNPASPVLIGTWSGEYLHDVYVRGNYAYGCGIYSSTIYIIDISDKSNPTTVTSWFYPGKAHACWLTEDGNYLITADEITGGHVTIWDIQDFNNVNMVSEWMAADAEDFTVHNVFVRENYLYCSYYAFGLQIVDISWLG
;
A
#
# COMPACT_ATOMS: atom_id res chain seq x y z
N ILE A 1 0.24 10.76 2.39
CA ILE A 1 1.06 11.75 1.65
C ILE A 1 2.21 11.04 0.97
N LYS A 2 2.46 11.35 -0.32
CA LYS A 2 3.65 10.92 -1.10
C LYS A 2 4.17 12.10 -1.91
N THR A 3 5.43 12.03 -2.31
CA THR A 3 6.05 13.06 -3.14
C THR A 3 6.63 12.45 -4.41
N TYR A 4 6.61 13.22 -5.50
CA TYR A 4 7.31 12.91 -6.73
C TYR A 4 7.77 14.21 -7.40
N GLN A 5 9.06 14.33 -7.67
CA GLN A 5 9.70 15.58 -8.08
C GLN A 5 9.36 16.71 -7.07
N ASP A 6 8.94 17.86 -7.54
CA ASP A 6 8.59 19.01 -6.71
C ASP A 6 7.10 19.03 -6.30
N TYR A 7 6.40 17.89 -6.36
CA TYR A 7 4.98 17.80 -6.03
C TYR A 7 4.70 16.86 -4.88
N MET A 8 3.71 17.23 -4.05
CA MET A 8 3.16 16.40 -2.99
C MET A 8 1.72 16.00 -3.34
N TYR A 9 1.41 14.72 -3.14
CA TYR A 9 0.08 14.15 -3.31
C TYR A 9 -0.47 13.81 -1.92
N VAL A 10 -1.67 14.34 -1.64
CA VAL A 10 -2.34 14.17 -0.35
C VAL A 10 -3.66 13.46 -0.58
N SER A 11 -3.83 12.27 -0.02
CA SER A 11 -5.10 11.55 0.01
C SER A 11 -6.00 12.05 1.13
N THR A 12 -7.30 11.97 0.93
CA THR A 12 -8.29 12.29 1.96
C THR A 12 -9.52 11.41 1.83
N GLU A 13 -10.06 10.96 2.96
CA GLU A 13 -11.32 10.22 3.02
C GLU A 13 -12.56 11.13 2.98
N ALA A 14 -12.37 12.44 2.89
CA ALA A 14 -13.44 13.43 2.88
C ALA A 14 -14.10 13.65 1.50
N GLN A 15 -13.98 12.69 0.57
CA GLN A 15 -14.49 12.79 -0.81
C GLN A 15 -13.93 14.01 -1.57
N GLN A 16 -12.65 14.26 -1.41
CA GLN A 16 -11.91 15.34 -2.05
C GLN A 16 -10.73 14.82 -2.89
N GLY A 17 -10.74 13.54 -3.19
CA GLY A 17 -9.75 12.90 -4.06
C GLY A 17 -8.30 13.03 -3.60
N ILE A 18 -7.42 13.28 -4.55
CA ILE A 18 -6.00 13.54 -4.36
C ILE A 18 -5.71 15.00 -4.60
N GLN A 19 -5.24 15.69 -3.57
CA GLN A 19 -4.76 17.06 -3.69
C GLN A 19 -3.31 17.07 -4.17
N VAL A 20 -3.02 17.82 -5.21
CA VAL A 20 -1.68 18.00 -5.78
C VAL A 20 -1.14 19.36 -5.38
N VAL A 21 -0.05 19.36 -4.63
CA VAL A 21 0.56 20.56 -4.08
C VAL A 21 1.94 20.77 -4.70
N ASP A 22 2.17 21.92 -5.30
CA ASP A 22 3.47 22.35 -5.79
C ASP A 22 4.37 22.74 -4.61
N LEU A 23 5.53 22.13 -4.52
CA LEU A 23 6.57 22.35 -3.53
C LEU A 23 7.86 22.95 -4.13
N SER A 24 7.83 23.44 -5.37
CA SER A 24 9.00 24.09 -5.99
C SER A 24 9.54 25.26 -5.16
N SER A 25 8.66 25.88 -4.38
CA SER A 25 8.98 26.81 -3.29
C SER A 25 8.29 26.33 -2.01
N PRO A 26 8.90 25.45 -1.20
CA PRO A 26 8.20 24.80 -0.09
C PRO A 26 7.60 25.75 0.97
N GLU A 27 8.18 26.93 1.11
CA GLU A 27 7.70 28.01 2.01
C GLU A 27 6.41 28.67 1.48
N GLU A 28 6.12 28.50 0.17
CA GLU A 28 4.97 29.04 -0.54
C GLU A 28 4.21 27.92 -1.25
N ALA A 29 4.04 26.77 -0.59
CA ALA A 29 3.35 25.61 -1.15
C ALA A 29 1.94 25.95 -1.66
N VAL A 30 1.60 25.54 -2.88
CA VAL A 30 0.35 25.89 -3.56
C VAL A 30 -0.40 24.65 -4.01
N LEU A 31 -1.70 24.55 -3.68
CA LEU A 31 -2.59 23.56 -4.29
C LEU A 31 -2.78 23.94 -5.77
N VAL A 32 -2.35 23.05 -6.68
CA VAL A 32 -2.41 23.30 -8.12
C VAL A 32 -3.46 22.48 -8.85
N GLU A 33 -3.83 21.32 -8.30
CA GLU A 33 -4.83 20.42 -8.90
C GLU A 33 -5.50 19.58 -7.81
N THR A 34 -6.69 19.09 -8.11
CA THR A 34 -7.37 18.03 -7.34
C THR A 34 -7.85 16.98 -8.31
N TRP A 35 -7.27 15.77 -8.24
CA TRP A 35 -7.81 14.63 -8.96
C TRP A 35 -8.95 14.02 -8.13
N ASP A 36 -10.15 14.06 -8.65
CA ASP A 36 -11.37 13.62 -7.96
C ASP A 36 -12.17 12.60 -8.79
N GLY A 37 -11.44 11.65 -9.40
CA GLY A 37 -12.01 10.71 -10.35
C GLY A 37 -12.12 11.28 -11.78
N GLU A 38 -12.61 10.45 -12.71
CA GLU A 38 -12.71 10.84 -14.12
C GLU A 38 -13.75 11.94 -14.37
N ASN A 39 -14.78 12.02 -13.53
CA ASN A 39 -15.91 12.93 -13.71
C ASN A 39 -16.16 13.85 -12.51
N ASN A 40 -15.15 14.08 -11.66
CA ASN A 40 -15.28 14.79 -10.37
C ASN A 40 -16.35 14.13 -9.48
N GLU A 41 -16.19 12.87 -9.22
CA GLU A 41 -17.19 12.01 -8.58
C GLU A 41 -17.22 12.10 -7.06
N GLY A 42 -16.32 12.87 -6.46
CA GLY A 42 -16.17 12.93 -5.00
C GLY A 42 -15.48 11.67 -4.47
N VAL A 43 -14.28 11.37 -4.98
CA VAL A 43 -13.57 10.15 -4.60
C VAL A 43 -12.97 10.29 -3.19
N SER A 44 -13.36 9.39 -2.28
CA SER A 44 -12.61 9.14 -1.04
C SER A 44 -11.37 8.32 -1.35
N VAL A 45 -10.26 8.62 -0.70
CA VAL A 45 -9.01 7.88 -0.88
C VAL A 45 -8.38 7.60 0.47
N HIS A 46 -8.26 6.32 0.82
CA HIS A 46 -7.66 5.93 2.09
C HIS A 46 -6.13 6.05 2.06
N ASN A 47 -5.49 5.44 1.06
CA ASN A 47 -4.03 5.48 0.97
C ASN A 47 -3.54 5.60 -0.48
N ILE A 48 -2.28 5.97 -0.63
CA ILE A 48 -1.58 6.11 -1.90
C ILE A 48 -0.17 5.55 -1.83
N PHE A 49 0.28 4.94 -2.91
CA PHE A 49 1.67 4.53 -3.09
C PHE A 49 2.24 5.18 -4.36
N GLN A 50 3.44 5.75 -4.26
CA GLN A 50 4.10 6.40 -5.39
C GLN A 50 5.41 5.68 -5.72
N THR A 51 5.58 5.31 -6.99
CA THR A 51 6.84 4.77 -7.50
C THR A 51 6.93 4.93 -9.02
N ASN A 52 8.14 5.15 -9.54
CA ASN A 52 8.45 5.15 -10.98
C ASN A 52 7.56 6.05 -11.84
N GLY A 53 7.15 7.21 -11.31
CA GLY A 53 6.30 8.16 -12.06
C GLY A 53 4.83 7.77 -12.13
N TYR A 54 4.38 6.87 -11.25
CA TYR A 54 2.97 6.49 -11.11
C TYR A 54 2.50 6.66 -9.67
N LEU A 55 1.23 6.98 -9.51
CA LEU A 55 0.55 7.01 -8.22
C LEU A 55 -0.55 5.94 -8.21
N TYR A 56 -0.45 5.04 -7.25
CA TYR A 56 -1.44 4.00 -6.99
C TYR A 56 -2.36 4.49 -5.88
N VAL A 57 -3.64 4.61 -6.20
CA VAL A 57 -4.68 5.19 -5.33
C VAL A 57 -5.60 4.06 -4.89
N ILE A 58 -5.75 3.86 -3.59
CA ILE A 58 -6.48 2.73 -3.02
C ILE A 58 -7.43 3.13 -1.90
N GLY A 59 -8.26 2.18 -1.49
CA GLY A 59 -9.27 2.41 -0.46
C GLY A 59 -10.27 3.46 -0.89
N THR A 60 -10.67 3.40 -2.16
CA THR A 60 -11.60 4.36 -2.75
C THR A 60 -13.05 3.96 -2.49
N ASN A 61 -13.96 4.92 -2.64
CA ASN A 61 -15.41 4.67 -2.63
C ASN A 61 -15.98 4.37 -4.02
N THR A 62 -15.12 4.21 -5.03
CA THR A 62 -15.53 3.83 -6.39
C THR A 62 -15.79 2.33 -6.46
N SER A 63 -16.83 1.90 -7.16
CA SER A 63 -17.22 0.50 -7.33
C SER A 63 -17.13 -0.32 -6.04
N PHE A 64 -16.14 -1.21 -5.93
CA PHE A 64 -15.88 -2.05 -4.75
C PHE A 64 -14.60 -1.64 -3.98
N GLY A 65 -14.09 -0.42 -4.20
CA GLY A 65 -12.86 0.05 -3.59
C GLY A 65 -11.64 -0.12 -4.49
N ASP A 66 -11.83 0.11 -5.78
CA ASP A 66 -10.84 -0.08 -6.85
C ASP A 66 -9.48 0.54 -6.54
N MET A 67 -8.42 -0.09 -7.06
CA MET A 67 -7.10 0.54 -7.16
C MET A 67 -7.00 1.29 -8.50
N HIS A 68 -6.82 2.60 -8.44
CA HIS A 68 -6.57 3.42 -9.63
C HIS A 68 -5.07 3.66 -9.81
N ILE A 69 -4.61 3.65 -11.07
CA ILE A 69 -3.22 3.92 -11.44
C ILE A 69 -3.19 5.23 -12.21
N LEU A 70 -2.53 6.24 -11.64
CA LEU A 70 -2.38 7.55 -12.26
C LEU A 70 -0.96 7.70 -12.80
N ASP A 71 -0.86 8.18 -14.05
CA ASP A 71 0.40 8.58 -14.68
C ASP A 71 0.80 9.97 -14.20
N LEU A 72 2.04 10.11 -13.75
CA LEU A 72 2.64 11.36 -13.29
C LEU A 72 3.66 11.94 -14.30
N SER A 73 3.52 11.65 -15.59
CA SER A 73 4.36 12.27 -16.65
C SER A 73 4.26 13.79 -16.63
N ASN A 74 3.09 14.32 -16.27
CA ASN A 74 2.91 15.69 -15.80
C ASN A 74 2.56 15.64 -14.29
N PRO A 75 3.51 15.84 -13.37
CA PRO A 75 3.26 15.69 -11.94
C PRO A 75 2.21 16.65 -11.38
N ALA A 76 2.04 17.81 -12.01
CA ALA A 76 1.03 18.80 -11.63
C ALA A 76 -0.41 18.39 -11.97
N SER A 77 -0.59 17.43 -12.89
CA SER A 77 -1.91 17.01 -13.37
C SER A 77 -1.91 15.50 -13.64
N PRO A 78 -2.07 14.65 -12.60
CA PRO A 78 -2.13 13.20 -12.71
C PRO A 78 -3.26 12.74 -13.64
N VAL A 79 -3.00 11.71 -14.45
CA VAL A 79 -3.97 11.16 -15.41
C VAL A 79 -4.25 9.71 -15.10
N LEU A 80 -5.53 9.33 -14.92
CA LEU A 80 -5.94 7.93 -14.76
C LEU A 80 -5.63 7.16 -16.06
N ILE A 81 -4.88 6.06 -15.92
CA ILE A 81 -4.49 5.19 -17.05
C ILE A 81 -4.98 3.75 -16.91
N GLY A 82 -5.35 3.32 -15.71
CA GLY A 82 -5.88 1.99 -15.50
C GLY A 82 -6.48 1.83 -14.12
N THR A 83 -7.33 0.80 -14.00
CA THR A 83 -8.05 0.48 -12.76
C THR A 83 -8.06 -1.04 -12.56
N TRP A 84 -7.71 -1.49 -11.37
CA TRP A 84 -7.94 -2.86 -10.92
C TRP A 84 -9.20 -2.89 -10.06
N SER A 85 -10.21 -3.61 -10.52
CA SER A 85 -11.53 -3.70 -9.87
C SER A 85 -11.72 -5.09 -9.26
N GLY A 86 -10.97 -5.39 -8.22
CA GLY A 86 -11.03 -6.69 -7.55
C GLY A 86 -11.67 -6.62 -6.17
N GLU A 87 -11.22 -5.71 -5.35
CA GLU A 87 -11.57 -5.64 -3.93
C GLU A 87 -11.17 -4.28 -3.35
N TYR A 88 -11.74 -3.91 -2.19
CA TYR A 88 -11.22 -2.81 -1.38
C TYR A 88 -9.83 -3.15 -0.83
N LEU A 89 -8.83 -2.44 -1.30
CA LEU A 89 -7.47 -2.52 -0.74
C LEU A 89 -7.28 -1.42 0.30
N HIS A 90 -6.88 -1.82 1.50
CA HIS A 90 -6.56 -0.88 2.58
C HIS A 90 -5.16 -0.31 2.44
N ASP A 91 -4.19 -1.14 2.04
CA ASP A 91 -2.83 -0.74 1.72
C ASP A 91 -2.31 -1.45 0.47
N VAL A 92 -1.31 -0.87 -0.16
CA VAL A 92 -0.61 -1.44 -1.32
C VAL A 92 0.87 -1.10 -1.28
N TYR A 93 1.70 -2.10 -1.51
CA TYR A 93 3.11 -1.95 -1.80
C TYR A 93 3.36 -2.27 -3.27
N VAL A 94 4.16 -1.46 -3.95
CA VAL A 94 4.44 -1.66 -5.39
C VAL A 94 5.93 -1.77 -5.64
N ARG A 95 6.32 -2.84 -6.35
CA ARG A 95 7.70 -3.05 -6.77
C ARG A 95 7.77 -3.76 -8.12
N GLY A 96 8.52 -3.18 -9.06
CA GLY A 96 8.65 -3.72 -10.41
C GLY A 96 7.31 -3.76 -11.15
N ASN A 97 6.94 -4.95 -11.59
CA ASN A 97 5.69 -5.20 -12.33
C ASN A 97 4.54 -5.68 -11.45
N TYR A 98 4.69 -5.64 -10.13
CA TYR A 98 3.67 -6.17 -9.21
C TYR A 98 3.25 -5.16 -8.16
N ALA A 99 1.96 -5.15 -7.88
CA ALA A 99 1.36 -4.53 -6.71
C ALA A 99 0.91 -5.62 -5.73
N TYR A 100 1.22 -5.42 -4.45
CA TYR A 100 0.87 -6.29 -3.33
C TYR A 100 -0.18 -5.59 -2.51
N GLY A 101 -1.41 -6.07 -2.57
CA GLY A 101 -2.57 -5.39 -1.99
C GLY A 101 -3.11 -6.10 -0.76
N CYS A 102 -3.50 -5.32 0.24
CA CYS A 102 -4.06 -5.79 1.51
C CYS A 102 -5.58 -5.53 1.55
N GLY A 103 -6.39 -6.57 1.38
CA GLY A 103 -7.85 -6.53 1.49
C GLY A 103 -8.30 -6.72 2.92
N ILE A 104 -8.39 -5.64 3.69
CA ILE A 104 -8.67 -5.70 5.15
C ILE A 104 -10.04 -6.28 5.46
N TYR A 105 -11.05 -6.05 4.60
CA TYR A 105 -12.41 -6.53 4.83
C TYR A 105 -12.59 -7.98 4.43
N SER A 106 -11.94 -8.43 3.35
CA SER A 106 -11.96 -9.81 2.90
C SER A 106 -10.93 -10.70 3.59
N SER A 107 -10.01 -10.12 4.36
CA SER A 107 -8.87 -10.83 4.93
C SER A 107 -8.06 -11.54 3.84
N THR A 108 -7.76 -10.85 2.76
CA THR A 108 -7.09 -11.43 1.59
C THR A 108 -5.90 -10.57 1.16
N ILE A 109 -4.80 -11.22 0.85
CA ILE A 109 -3.64 -10.60 0.19
C ILE A 109 -3.72 -10.88 -1.30
N TYR A 110 -3.42 -9.88 -2.12
CA TYR A 110 -3.42 -9.96 -3.58
C TYR A 110 -2.03 -9.67 -4.13
N ILE A 111 -1.62 -10.41 -5.15
CA ILE A 111 -0.54 -10.04 -6.06
C ILE A 111 -1.17 -9.69 -7.40
N ILE A 112 -0.93 -8.49 -7.86
CA ILE A 112 -1.56 -7.90 -9.05
C ILE A 112 -0.44 -7.59 -10.04
N ASP A 113 -0.52 -8.15 -11.26
CA ASP A 113 0.36 -7.78 -12.36
C ASP A 113 -0.05 -6.40 -12.90
N ILE A 114 0.89 -5.49 -12.87
CA ILE A 114 0.78 -4.12 -13.35
C ILE A 114 1.81 -3.82 -14.46
N SER A 115 2.32 -4.84 -15.13
CA SER A 115 3.24 -4.68 -16.28
C SER A 115 2.58 -3.85 -17.38
N ASP A 116 1.32 -4.14 -17.67
CA ASP A 116 0.41 -3.26 -18.42
C ASP A 116 -0.46 -2.47 -17.42
N LYS A 117 -0.10 -1.23 -17.18
CA LYS A 117 -0.79 -0.37 -16.22
C LYS A 117 -2.20 0.01 -16.65
N SER A 118 -2.51 -0.10 -17.94
CA SER A 118 -3.85 0.13 -18.46
C SER A 118 -4.81 -1.05 -18.24
N ASN A 119 -4.25 -2.23 -17.93
CA ASN A 119 -5.02 -3.46 -17.74
C ASN A 119 -4.42 -4.32 -16.61
N PRO A 120 -4.41 -3.84 -15.35
CA PRO A 120 -3.90 -4.61 -14.23
C PRO A 120 -4.74 -5.86 -13.97
N THR A 121 -4.08 -6.99 -13.66
CA THR A 121 -4.75 -8.28 -13.48
C THR A 121 -4.26 -9.01 -12.23
N THR A 122 -5.15 -9.72 -11.54
CA THR A 122 -4.77 -10.55 -10.39
C THR A 122 -3.94 -11.76 -10.86
N VAL A 123 -2.75 -11.92 -10.29
CA VAL A 123 -1.89 -13.10 -10.49
C VAL A 123 -2.29 -14.21 -9.52
N THR A 124 -2.36 -13.87 -8.24
CA THR A 124 -2.75 -14.79 -7.17
C THR A 124 -3.32 -14.02 -5.98
N SER A 125 -4.03 -14.74 -5.13
CA SER A 125 -4.50 -14.23 -3.86
C SER A 125 -4.62 -15.37 -2.86
N TRP A 126 -4.49 -15.06 -1.57
CA TRP A 126 -4.68 -16.05 -0.50
C TRP A 126 -5.33 -15.44 0.72
N PHE A 127 -6.00 -16.30 1.49
CA PHE A 127 -6.60 -15.91 2.75
C PHE A 127 -5.53 -15.58 3.79
N TYR A 128 -5.70 -14.46 4.45
CA TYR A 128 -4.90 -14.00 5.58
C TYR A 128 -5.70 -14.22 6.87
N PRO A 129 -5.18 -14.93 7.88
CA PRO A 129 -5.95 -15.27 9.08
C PRO A 129 -6.07 -14.09 10.06
N GLY A 130 -6.45 -12.91 9.59
CA GLY A 130 -6.57 -11.68 10.37
C GLY A 130 -7.12 -10.53 9.54
N LYS A 131 -6.72 -9.31 9.88
CA LYS A 131 -7.04 -8.08 9.17
C LYS A 131 -5.85 -7.58 8.37
N ALA A 132 -5.73 -8.05 7.12
CA ALA A 132 -4.65 -7.67 6.21
C ALA A 132 -4.61 -6.14 6.02
N HIS A 133 -3.76 -5.48 6.80
CA HIS A 133 -3.71 -4.02 6.86
C HIS A 133 -2.63 -3.45 5.95
N ALA A 134 -1.37 -3.82 6.19
CA ALA A 134 -0.23 -3.28 5.47
C ALA A 134 0.74 -4.38 5.05
N CYS A 135 1.52 -4.14 4.01
CA CYS A 135 2.54 -5.08 3.57
C CYS A 135 3.80 -4.41 3.04
N TRP A 136 4.90 -5.15 3.07
CA TRP A 136 6.19 -4.73 2.51
C TRP A 136 7.03 -5.94 2.09
N LEU A 137 7.85 -5.80 1.04
CA LEU A 137 8.77 -6.86 0.62
C LEU A 137 10.11 -6.79 1.35
N THR A 138 10.76 -7.94 1.51
CA THR A 138 12.20 -7.98 1.77
C THR A 138 13.00 -7.39 0.60
N GLU A 139 14.25 -7.00 0.84
CA GLU A 139 15.08 -6.36 -0.19
C GLU A 139 15.32 -7.26 -1.41
N ASP A 140 15.44 -8.56 -1.20
CA ASP A 140 15.59 -9.57 -2.26
C ASP A 140 14.26 -9.86 -3.00
N GLY A 141 13.12 -9.48 -2.41
CA GLY A 141 11.78 -9.70 -2.95
C GLY A 141 11.24 -11.12 -2.79
N ASN A 142 11.92 -11.96 -2.00
CA ASN A 142 11.52 -13.36 -1.79
C ASN A 142 10.39 -13.52 -0.78
N TYR A 143 10.27 -12.56 0.14
CA TYR A 143 9.27 -12.62 1.20
C TYR A 143 8.41 -11.36 1.23
N LEU A 144 7.11 -11.56 1.44
CA LEU A 144 6.15 -10.50 1.75
C LEU A 144 5.90 -10.51 3.25
N ILE A 145 6.03 -9.36 3.88
CA ILE A 145 5.74 -9.15 5.30
C ILE A 145 4.44 -8.38 5.40
N THR A 146 3.50 -8.88 6.19
CA THR A 146 2.16 -8.29 6.36
C THR A 146 1.90 -7.98 7.83
N ALA A 147 1.09 -6.96 8.09
CA ALA A 147 0.65 -6.57 9.43
C ALA A 147 -0.86 -6.75 9.60
N ASP A 148 -1.27 -7.15 10.80
CA ASP A 148 -2.65 -7.46 11.16
C ASP A 148 -3.21 -6.40 12.11
N GLU A 149 -4.06 -5.50 11.63
CA GLU A 149 -4.62 -4.39 12.42
C GLU A 149 -5.78 -4.85 13.30
N ILE A 150 -5.47 -5.70 14.25
CA ILE A 150 -6.35 -6.09 15.36
C ILE A 150 -5.60 -6.08 16.68
N THR A 151 -6.31 -6.04 17.78
CA THR A 151 -5.71 -6.22 19.12
C THR A 151 -5.08 -7.61 19.21
N GLY A 152 -3.81 -7.67 19.61
CA GLY A 152 -3.01 -8.89 19.60
C GLY A 152 -2.62 -9.36 18.20
N GLY A 153 -2.69 -8.47 17.21
CA GLY A 153 -2.31 -8.77 15.83
C GLY A 153 -0.82 -9.03 15.66
N HIS A 154 -0.51 -9.82 14.64
CA HIS A 154 0.84 -10.29 14.32
C HIS A 154 1.39 -9.60 13.08
N VAL A 155 2.70 -9.65 12.96
CA VAL A 155 3.38 -9.53 11.66
C VAL A 155 3.54 -10.95 11.12
N THR A 156 3.11 -11.18 9.90
CA THR A 156 3.22 -12.49 9.24
C THR A 156 4.17 -12.40 8.05
N ILE A 157 5.01 -13.43 7.88
CA ILE A 157 6.01 -13.52 6.82
C ILE A 157 5.61 -14.64 5.86
N TRP A 158 5.51 -14.29 4.59
CA TRP A 158 5.11 -15.18 3.50
C TRP A 158 6.26 -15.40 2.52
N ASP A 159 6.59 -16.66 2.22
CA ASP A 159 7.43 -17.02 1.08
C ASP A 159 6.59 -16.85 -0.20
N ILE A 160 7.04 -15.97 -1.08
CA ILE A 160 6.38 -15.63 -2.35
C ILE A 160 7.25 -15.89 -3.56
N GLN A 161 8.31 -16.70 -3.43
CA GLN A 161 9.20 -17.04 -4.55
C GLN A 161 8.47 -17.78 -5.68
N ASP A 162 7.43 -18.54 -5.33
CA ASP A 162 6.49 -19.12 -6.30
C ASP A 162 5.07 -18.63 -6.01
N PHE A 163 4.54 -17.76 -6.87
CA PHE A 163 3.19 -17.21 -6.73
C PHE A 163 2.07 -18.26 -6.81
N ASN A 164 2.35 -19.47 -7.33
CA ASN A 164 1.41 -20.58 -7.32
C ASN A 164 1.41 -21.36 -5.99
N ASN A 165 2.39 -21.12 -5.13
CA ASN A 165 2.58 -21.85 -3.88
C ASN A 165 3.08 -20.92 -2.76
N VAL A 166 2.30 -19.89 -2.45
CA VAL A 166 2.59 -18.97 -1.36
C VAL A 166 2.41 -19.67 -0.01
N ASN A 167 3.40 -19.57 0.86
CA ASN A 167 3.38 -20.23 2.15
C ASN A 167 3.75 -19.28 3.30
N MET A 168 3.04 -19.39 4.40
CA MET A 168 3.43 -18.73 5.65
C MET A 168 4.71 -19.37 6.21
N VAL A 169 5.72 -18.54 6.45
CA VAL A 169 7.02 -18.97 6.98
C VAL A 169 7.11 -18.76 8.48
N SER A 170 6.61 -17.61 8.95
CA SER A 170 6.70 -17.22 10.35
C SER A 170 5.66 -16.16 10.69
N GLU A 171 5.35 -16.10 11.98
CA GLU A 171 4.61 -15.01 12.61
C GLU A 171 5.44 -14.41 13.74
N TRP A 172 5.30 -13.11 13.96
CA TRP A 172 5.96 -12.41 15.04
C TRP A 172 5.04 -11.39 15.69
N MET A 173 5.10 -11.31 17.01
CA MET A 173 4.47 -10.28 17.81
C MET A 173 5.50 -9.77 18.83
N ALA A 174 5.49 -8.48 19.13
CA ALA A 174 6.35 -7.95 20.17
C ALA A 174 5.98 -8.55 21.54
N ALA A 175 6.98 -8.78 22.41
CA ALA A 175 6.71 -9.28 23.76
C ALA A 175 5.83 -8.28 24.52
N ASP A 176 4.86 -8.79 25.27
CA ASP A 176 3.89 -8.01 26.05
C ASP A 176 2.98 -7.09 25.16
N ALA A 177 2.80 -7.43 23.89
CA ALA A 177 1.99 -6.66 22.92
C ALA A 177 0.58 -7.25 22.68
N GLU A 178 0.10 -8.16 23.50
CA GLU A 178 -1.19 -8.86 23.33
C GLU A 178 -2.40 -7.89 23.37
N ASP A 179 -2.26 -6.78 24.08
CA ASP A 179 -3.29 -5.74 24.19
C ASP A 179 -3.10 -4.59 23.17
N PHE A 180 -2.08 -4.69 22.31
CA PHE A 180 -1.75 -3.66 21.35
C PHE A 180 -2.00 -4.15 19.92
N THR A 181 -2.07 -3.19 19.01
CA THR A 181 -2.34 -3.42 17.59
C THR A 181 -1.10 -3.05 16.78
N VAL A 182 -0.60 -3.98 15.96
CA VAL A 182 0.38 -3.65 14.92
C VAL A 182 -0.31 -2.90 13.79
N HIS A 183 0.40 -1.99 13.13
CA HIS A 183 -0.18 -1.15 12.08
C HIS A 183 0.64 -1.26 10.79
N ASN A 184 1.62 -0.40 10.58
CA ASN A 184 2.43 -0.41 9.36
C ASN A 184 3.74 -1.15 9.53
N VAL A 185 4.17 -1.77 8.45
CA VAL A 185 5.47 -2.45 8.32
C VAL A 185 6.30 -1.78 7.23
N PHE A 186 7.60 -1.73 7.45
CA PHE A 186 8.58 -1.24 6.49
C PHE A 186 9.87 -2.07 6.63
N VAL A 187 10.44 -2.50 5.51
CA VAL A 187 11.71 -3.24 5.51
C VAL A 187 12.81 -2.37 4.92
N ARG A 188 13.96 -2.38 5.59
CA ARG A 188 15.19 -1.82 5.06
C ARG A 188 16.36 -2.70 5.46
N GLU A 189 17.13 -3.14 4.47
CA GLU A 189 18.21 -4.09 4.68
C GLU A 189 17.69 -5.33 5.44
N ASN A 190 18.31 -5.73 6.52
CA ASN A 190 17.93 -6.88 7.33
C ASN A 190 17.02 -6.51 8.52
N TYR A 191 16.35 -5.37 8.46
CA TYR A 191 15.52 -4.91 9.56
C TYR A 191 14.09 -4.64 9.13
N LEU A 192 13.17 -5.15 9.92
CA LEU A 192 11.75 -4.84 9.86
C LEU A 192 11.44 -3.76 10.91
N TYR A 193 10.79 -2.71 10.47
CA TYR A 193 10.27 -1.61 11.30
C TYR A 193 8.75 -1.76 11.37
N CYS A 194 8.22 -1.94 12.58
CA CYS A 194 6.80 -2.10 12.81
C CYS A 194 6.27 -0.98 13.70
N SER A 195 5.23 -0.31 13.29
CA SER A 195 4.50 0.59 14.17
C SER A 195 3.43 -0.17 14.94
N TYR A 196 3.42 -0.04 16.26
CA TYR A 196 2.47 -0.69 17.17
C TYR A 196 1.69 0.37 17.94
N TYR A 197 0.84 1.14 17.30
CA TYR A 197 0.07 2.19 17.95
C TYR A 197 0.73 2.76 19.23
N ALA A 198 0.08 2.62 20.40
CA ALA A 198 0.61 3.12 21.68
C ALA A 198 1.83 2.34 22.20
N PHE A 199 2.14 1.17 21.65
CA PHE A 199 3.33 0.38 22.02
C PHE A 199 4.62 0.89 21.33
N GLY A 200 4.47 1.80 20.37
CA GLY A 200 5.57 2.51 19.71
C GLY A 200 6.19 1.75 18.54
N LEU A 201 7.40 2.14 18.17
CA LEU A 201 8.14 1.55 17.05
C LEU A 201 8.95 0.33 17.53
N GLN A 202 8.74 -0.79 16.87
CA GLN A 202 9.52 -2.01 17.06
C GLN A 202 10.47 -2.21 15.88
N ILE A 203 11.72 -2.61 16.16
CA ILE A 203 12.72 -2.92 15.15
C ILE A 203 13.15 -4.37 15.34
N VAL A 204 12.98 -5.18 14.31
CA VAL A 204 13.19 -6.64 14.35
C VAL A 204 14.28 -7.01 13.35
N ASP A 205 15.26 -7.79 13.77
CA ASP A 205 16.28 -8.37 12.90
C ASP A 205 15.65 -9.56 12.14
N ILE A 206 15.61 -9.44 10.81
CA ILE A 206 15.10 -10.42 9.86
C ILE A 206 16.22 -11.02 8.99
N SER A 207 17.48 -10.87 9.37
CA SER A 207 18.65 -11.38 8.61
C SER A 207 18.63 -12.89 8.36
N TRP A 208 17.83 -13.65 9.13
CA TRP A 208 17.63 -15.08 8.94
C TRP A 208 16.77 -15.45 7.72
N LEU A 209 16.14 -14.47 7.05
CA LEU A 209 15.37 -14.70 5.82
C LEU A 209 16.24 -14.80 4.56
N GLY A 210 17.56 -14.46 4.63
CA GLY A 210 18.43 -14.60 3.48
C GLY A 210 19.74 -13.86 3.57
#